data_0a30858baf8a90cea7adb933059728c7
#
_entry.id   0a30858baf8a90cea7adb933059728c7
#
_cell.length_a   1.000
_cell.length_b   1.000
_cell.length_c   1.000
_cell.angle_alpha   90.00
_cell.angle_beta   90.00
_cell.angle_gamma   90.00
#
_symmetry.space_group_name_H-M   'P 1'
#
loop_
_entity.id
_entity.type
_entity.pdbx_description
1 polymer ?
#
loop_
_entity_poly.entity_id
_entity_poly.type
_entity_poly.pdbx_seq_one_letter_code
_entity_poly.pdbx_strand_id
1 'polypeptide(L)'
;SEARKFMPHLKVLVHHGQNRRKGKDFLKAVDETDILITTYGTAVRDIDLLEKVHFGKAVIDEAQAIKNPAAETSRQLRRINAHTRLALTGTPIENGLGDLWSILDWSNPGLLGPRAQFIAQLSPAKKTKESNEGALSALNGILVYRRTKSEPDIAAELPDRIDELDHCAMTPEQIGLYQAVINDLSAETAAADVGSPSRKGAVLAAITALKQICNHPLNYNSDDENLEIHGRSGKLARLNEIVETVFAADERMLVFTHFASWGERLAGYLTERTGTEVNCYHGGLSRGARDRMVEEFQSREGPGVLVLSLKAGGTGLNLTAASHVVLYDRWWNPAVEDQARDRVWRIGQTKTVICHRLICPGTIDERVEEVVSGKREIANIVLPKSSSVGDLDSAQLQAALGLDPDMLLDYEEIPDDPDNADELDPDANPDADPAPELAGASA
;
A
#
# COMPACT_ATOMS: atom_id res chain seq x y z
N SER A 1 23.61 -2.62 12.62
CA SER A 1 22.53 -1.82 12.08
C SER A 1 22.98 -0.38 11.82
N GLU A 2 22.12 0.46 11.26
CA GLU A 2 22.38 1.83 10.79
C GLU A 2 23.14 2.71 11.80
N ALA A 3 22.78 2.67 13.09
CA ALA A 3 23.47 3.45 14.11
C ALA A 3 24.98 3.13 14.19
N ARG A 4 25.37 1.86 14.03
CA ARG A 4 26.80 1.49 13.99
C ARG A 4 27.50 1.94 12.71
N LYS A 5 26.77 2.01 11.61
CA LYS A 5 27.28 2.44 10.31
C LYS A 5 27.56 3.94 10.31
N PHE A 6 26.60 4.75 10.78
CA PHE A 6 26.68 6.21 10.69
C PHE A 6 27.21 6.91 11.94
N MET A 7 27.08 6.26 13.13
CA MET A 7 27.47 6.84 14.42
C MET A 7 28.14 5.79 15.30
N PRO A 8 29.29 5.21 14.89
CA PRO A 8 29.92 4.08 15.57
C PRO A 8 30.41 4.41 16.99
N HIS A 9 30.61 5.68 17.30
CA HIS A 9 31.07 6.17 18.60
C HIS A 9 29.96 6.33 19.64
N LEU A 10 28.68 6.28 19.24
CA LEU A 10 27.55 6.46 20.16
C LEU A 10 27.07 5.12 20.74
N LYS A 11 26.79 5.14 22.03
CA LYS A 11 26.19 4.00 22.74
C LYS A 11 24.68 3.98 22.54
N VAL A 12 24.18 2.89 21.98
CA VAL A 12 22.76 2.72 21.66
C VAL A 12 22.12 1.69 22.58
N LEU A 13 21.06 2.08 23.26
CA LEU A 13 20.17 1.19 24.02
C LEU A 13 18.86 0.99 23.25
N VAL A 14 18.54 -0.28 22.95
CA VAL A 14 17.24 -0.66 22.39
C VAL A 14 16.31 -1.09 23.52
N HIS A 15 15.28 -0.29 23.79
CA HIS A 15 14.26 -0.57 24.80
C HIS A 15 13.00 -1.15 24.15
N HIS A 16 13.02 -2.46 23.92
CA HIS A 16 11.94 -3.19 23.26
C HIS A 16 11.91 -4.66 23.65
N GLY A 17 10.75 -5.32 23.49
CA GLY A 17 10.54 -6.74 23.76
C GLY A 17 10.21 -7.06 25.21
N GLN A 18 10.03 -8.35 25.49
CA GLN A 18 9.63 -8.83 26.83
C GLN A 18 10.76 -8.71 27.86
N ASN A 19 12.00 -8.90 27.42
CA ASN A 19 13.20 -8.89 28.26
C ASN A 19 13.84 -7.50 28.40
N ARG A 20 13.11 -6.42 28.05
CA ARG A 20 13.62 -5.05 28.20
C ARG A 20 13.83 -4.70 29.67
N ARG A 21 14.84 -3.87 29.93
CA ARG A 21 15.17 -3.41 31.28
C ARG A 21 14.00 -2.64 31.92
N LYS A 22 13.83 -2.76 33.24
CA LYS A 22 12.73 -2.11 33.97
C LYS A 22 13.26 -1.43 35.25
N GLY A 23 12.46 -0.51 35.80
CA GLY A 23 12.74 0.14 37.06
C GLY A 23 14.12 0.80 37.14
N LYS A 24 14.88 0.54 38.21
CA LYS A 24 16.21 1.13 38.44
C LYS A 24 17.25 0.71 37.39
N ASP A 25 17.16 -0.53 36.90
CA ASP A 25 18.11 -1.03 35.87
C ASP A 25 17.93 -0.31 34.53
N PHE A 26 16.71 0.10 34.20
CA PHE A 26 16.46 0.93 33.06
C PHE A 26 17.09 2.31 33.21
N LEU A 27 16.83 3.00 34.33
CA LEU A 27 17.37 4.34 34.60
C LEU A 27 18.90 4.35 34.55
N LYS A 28 19.54 3.37 35.22
CA LYS A 28 21.01 3.25 35.17
C LYS A 28 21.53 3.02 33.78
N ALA A 29 20.84 2.19 32.96
CA ALA A 29 21.27 1.92 31.61
C ALA A 29 21.10 3.13 30.70
N VAL A 30 20.06 3.97 30.91
CA VAL A 30 19.86 5.20 30.15
C VAL A 30 20.94 6.23 30.46
N ASP A 31 21.36 6.38 31.72
CA ASP A 31 22.44 7.30 32.09
C ASP A 31 23.79 6.96 31.42
N GLU A 32 24.02 5.69 31.08
CA GLU A 32 25.23 5.21 30.41
C GLU A 32 25.11 5.20 28.87
N THR A 33 24.03 5.77 28.31
CA THR A 33 23.64 5.61 26.90
C THR A 33 23.47 6.97 26.23
N ASP A 34 23.93 7.09 25.00
CA ASP A 34 23.77 8.30 24.19
C ASP A 34 22.44 8.32 23.41
N ILE A 35 21.98 7.16 22.96
CA ILE A 35 20.75 7.03 22.16
C ILE A 35 19.87 5.91 22.72
N LEU A 36 18.64 6.27 23.09
CA LEU A 36 17.57 5.32 23.44
C LEU A 36 16.62 5.14 22.24
N ILE A 37 16.49 3.91 21.77
CA ILE A 37 15.54 3.56 20.70
C ILE A 37 14.41 2.73 21.29
N THR A 38 13.17 3.13 21.05
CA THR A 38 11.98 2.40 21.49
C THR A 38 10.88 2.47 20.41
N THR A 39 9.77 1.77 20.61
CA THR A 39 8.59 1.84 19.74
C THR A 39 7.47 2.60 20.45
N TYR A 40 6.51 3.15 19.70
CA TYR A 40 5.34 3.84 20.24
C TYR A 40 4.62 3.01 21.32
N GLY A 41 4.31 1.74 21.01
CA GLY A 41 3.62 0.87 21.96
C GLY A 41 4.44 0.53 23.22
N THR A 42 5.77 0.45 23.14
CA THR A 42 6.63 0.27 24.31
C THR A 42 6.74 1.55 25.11
N ALA A 43 6.88 2.70 24.45
CA ALA A 43 6.94 4.00 25.11
C ALA A 43 5.66 4.29 25.91
N VAL A 44 4.49 4.01 25.35
CA VAL A 44 3.21 4.16 26.05
C VAL A 44 3.13 3.26 27.30
N ARG A 45 3.55 1.99 27.19
CA ARG A 45 3.52 1.05 28.30
C ARG A 45 4.48 1.39 29.44
N ASP A 46 5.62 1.99 29.10
CA ASP A 46 6.68 2.28 30.04
C ASP A 46 6.83 3.82 30.28
N ILE A 47 5.77 4.56 30.02
CA ILE A 47 5.81 6.04 30.07
C ILE A 47 6.23 6.57 31.44
N ASP A 48 5.82 5.92 32.55
CA ASP A 48 6.18 6.30 33.90
C ASP A 48 7.69 6.18 34.20
N LEU A 49 8.42 5.38 33.41
CA LEU A 49 9.87 5.31 33.46
C LEU A 49 10.50 6.38 32.57
N LEU A 50 9.97 6.57 31.36
CA LEU A 50 10.48 7.55 30.41
C LEU A 50 10.29 8.99 30.89
N GLU A 51 9.20 9.29 31.57
CA GLU A 51 8.90 10.59 32.15
C GLU A 51 9.94 11.04 33.20
N LYS A 52 10.60 10.09 33.88
CA LYS A 52 11.65 10.38 34.87
C LYS A 52 13.00 10.73 34.27
N VAL A 53 13.16 10.52 32.95
CA VAL A 53 14.39 10.83 32.23
C VAL A 53 14.27 12.18 31.54
N HIS A 54 15.32 13.01 31.67
CA HIS A 54 15.42 14.27 30.94
C HIS A 54 16.24 14.04 29.68
N PHE A 55 15.56 14.00 28.53
CA PHE A 55 16.22 13.82 27.25
C PHE A 55 16.69 15.16 26.69
N GLY A 56 17.88 15.23 26.09
CA GLY A 56 18.31 16.38 25.34
C GLY A 56 17.45 16.57 24.08
N LYS A 57 17.15 15.46 23.39
CA LYS A 57 16.30 15.45 22.20
C LYS A 57 15.35 14.24 22.23
N ALA A 58 14.10 14.46 21.82
CA ALA A 58 13.15 13.41 21.50
C ALA A 58 12.81 13.49 20.01
N VAL A 59 12.99 12.36 19.30
CA VAL A 59 12.68 12.26 17.88
C VAL A 59 11.61 11.19 17.71
N ILE A 60 10.52 11.51 17.03
CA ILE A 60 9.51 10.54 16.62
C ILE A 60 9.54 10.40 15.10
N ASP A 61 9.61 9.17 14.63
CA ASP A 61 9.49 8.83 13.21
C ASP A 61 8.06 8.36 12.91
N GLU A 62 7.59 8.54 11.67
CA GLU A 62 6.20 8.28 11.26
C GLU A 62 5.21 8.99 12.21
N ALA A 63 5.40 10.30 12.39
CA ALA A 63 4.66 11.12 13.36
C ALA A 63 3.15 11.17 13.12
N GLN A 64 2.63 10.69 11.98
CA GLN A 64 1.20 10.48 11.79
C GLN A 64 0.59 9.53 12.83
N ALA A 65 1.40 8.73 13.53
CA ALA A 65 0.94 7.92 14.66
C ALA A 65 0.33 8.75 15.81
N ILE A 66 0.68 10.03 15.91
CA ILE A 66 0.16 10.96 16.92
C ILE A 66 -0.79 12.02 16.34
N LYS A 67 -1.31 11.85 15.12
CA LYS A 67 -2.22 12.80 14.45
C LYS A 67 -3.52 13.09 15.20
N ASN A 68 -4.00 12.12 16.00
CA ASN A 68 -5.15 12.32 16.86
C ASN A 68 -4.69 12.71 18.28
N PRO A 69 -4.85 13.97 18.71
CA PRO A 69 -4.41 14.44 20.02
C PRO A 69 -5.17 13.78 21.20
N ALA A 70 -6.38 13.24 20.95
CA ALA A 70 -7.18 12.53 21.94
C ALA A 70 -6.78 11.06 22.10
N ALA A 71 -6.00 10.51 21.18
CA ALA A 71 -5.53 9.14 21.27
C ALA A 71 -4.57 8.96 22.46
N GLU A 72 -4.63 7.78 23.09
CA GLU A 72 -3.79 7.43 24.24
C GLU A 72 -2.31 7.61 23.92
N THR A 73 -1.87 7.12 22.76
CA THR A 73 -0.48 7.28 22.31
C THR A 73 -0.04 8.74 22.29
N SER A 74 -0.86 9.64 21.72
CA SER A 74 -0.55 11.08 21.67
C SER A 74 -0.46 11.69 23.05
N ARG A 75 -1.40 11.36 23.94
CA ARG A 75 -1.41 11.86 25.32
C ARG A 75 -0.19 11.42 26.11
N GLN A 76 0.15 10.13 26.06
CA GLN A 76 1.27 9.58 26.80
C GLN A 76 2.61 10.12 26.30
N LEU A 77 2.83 10.19 25.00
CA LEU A 77 4.10 10.72 24.46
C LEU A 77 4.36 12.19 24.74
N ARG A 78 3.31 12.98 25.05
CA ARG A 78 3.49 14.38 25.51
C ARG A 78 4.12 14.47 26.91
N ARG A 79 4.07 13.40 27.72
CA ARG A 79 4.68 13.32 29.06
C ARG A 79 6.20 13.16 29.02
N ILE A 80 6.78 12.77 27.89
CA ILE A 80 8.24 12.61 27.74
C ILE A 80 8.91 13.98 27.91
N ASN A 81 9.83 14.09 28.86
CA ASN A 81 10.60 15.31 29.11
C ASN A 81 11.77 15.41 28.14
N ALA A 82 11.73 16.36 27.22
CA ALA A 82 12.81 16.61 26.28
C ALA A 82 13.03 18.12 26.06
N HIS A 83 14.29 18.52 25.96
CA HIS A 83 14.64 19.91 25.68
C HIS A 83 14.24 20.32 24.23
N THR A 84 14.45 19.43 23.30
CA THR A 84 14.08 19.64 21.88
C THR A 84 13.25 18.44 21.40
N ARG A 85 12.24 18.70 20.60
CA ARG A 85 11.40 17.67 19.98
C ARG A 85 11.38 17.80 18.47
N LEU A 86 11.56 16.68 17.77
CA LEU A 86 11.53 16.60 16.31
C LEU A 86 10.53 15.52 15.89
N ALA A 87 9.67 15.86 14.95
CA ALA A 87 8.73 14.94 14.35
C ALA A 87 9.07 14.73 12.87
N LEU A 88 9.29 13.48 12.47
CA LEU A 88 9.56 13.09 11.09
C LEU A 88 8.32 12.42 10.53
N THR A 89 7.90 12.82 9.33
CA THR A 89 6.76 12.19 8.64
C THR A 89 6.80 12.48 7.15
N GLY A 90 6.43 11.50 6.34
CA GLY A 90 6.17 11.68 4.91
C GLY A 90 4.78 12.28 4.63
N THR A 91 3.84 12.17 5.59
CA THR A 91 2.43 12.54 5.44
C THR A 91 1.93 13.36 6.63
N PRO A 92 2.29 14.65 6.73
CA PRO A 92 1.93 15.49 7.88
C PRO A 92 0.42 15.79 7.96
N ILE A 93 -0.29 15.66 6.84
CA ILE A 93 -1.74 15.88 6.74
C ILE A 93 -2.36 14.71 5.98
N GLU A 94 -3.13 13.88 6.67
CA GLU A 94 -3.92 12.81 6.05
C GLU A 94 -5.42 13.16 6.02
N ASN A 95 -5.96 13.63 7.15
CA ASN A 95 -7.39 13.89 7.30
C ASN A 95 -7.74 15.37 7.42
N GLY A 96 -6.73 16.23 7.46
CA GLY A 96 -6.90 17.68 7.52
C GLY A 96 -5.93 18.38 8.46
N LEU A 97 -6.06 19.71 8.56
CA LEU A 97 -5.16 20.57 9.33
C LEU A 97 -5.07 20.23 10.83
N GLY A 98 -6.06 19.50 11.35
CA GLY A 98 -6.03 19.00 12.73
C GLY A 98 -4.95 17.96 13.00
N ASP A 99 -4.55 17.18 11.97
CA ASP A 99 -3.43 16.23 12.05
C ASP A 99 -2.12 16.98 12.17
N LEU A 100 -1.94 17.99 11.30
CA LEU A 100 -0.77 18.88 11.32
C LEU A 100 -0.63 19.59 12.67
N TRP A 101 -1.73 20.14 13.19
CA TRP A 101 -1.73 20.78 14.51
C TRP A 101 -1.21 19.83 15.60
N SER A 102 -1.69 18.59 15.61
CA SER A 102 -1.29 17.62 16.65
C SER A 102 0.20 17.31 16.64
N ILE A 103 0.79 17.18 15.45
CA ILE A 103 2.22 16.93 15.28
C ILE A 103 3.04 18.16 15.68
N LEU A 104 2.66 19.33 15.23
CA LEU A 104 3.36 20.58 15.52
C LEU A 104 3.24 20.97 16.99
N ASP A 105 2.08 20.76 17.64
CA ASP A 105 1.89 21.02 19.07
C ASP A 105 2.69 20.03 19.95
N TRP A 106 2.90 18.78 19.46
CA TRP A 106 3.83 17.86 20.14
C TRP A 106 5.27 18.37 20.06
N SER A 107 5.71 18.89 18.91
CA SER A 107 7.08 19.41 18.71
C SER A 107 7.30 20.72 19.47
N ASN A 108 6.28 21.58 19.52
CA ASN A 108 6.32 22.91 20.11
C ASN A 108 5.09 23.13 21.00
N PRO A 109 5.05 22.57 22.21
CA PRO A 109 3.88 22.60 23.06
C PRO A 109 3.40 24.01 23.35
N GLY A 110 2.13 24.29 23.04
CA GLY A 110 1.45 25.56 23.32
C GLY A 110 1.76 26.70 22.35
N LEU A 111 2.73 26.54 21.44
CA LEU A 111 3.13 27.63 20.50
C LEU A 111 1.99 28.03 19.54
N LEU A 112 1.21 27.04 19.09
CA LEU A 112 0.17 27.22 18.06
C LEU A 112 -1.20 27.65 18.64
N GLY A 113 -1.31 27.73 19.96
CA GLY A 113 -2.59 27.99 20.62
C GLY A 113 -3.64 26.87 20.42
N PRO A 114 -4.92 27.17 20.69
CA PRO A 114 -6.00 26.22 20.59
C PRO A 114 -6.18 25.67 19.17
N ARG A 115 -6.38 24.34 19.05
CA ARG A 115 -6.56 23.63 17.77
C ARG A 115 -7.62 24.27 16.85
N ALA A 116 -8.75 24.71 17.43
CA ALA A 116 -9.84 25.31 16.65
C ALA A 116 -9.40 26.64 15.99
N GLN A 117 -8.62 27.45 16.68
CA GLN A 117 -8.10 28.73 16.15
C GLN A 117 -7.07 28.48 15.04
N PHE A 118 -6.15 27.54 15.24
CA PHE A 118 -5.18 27.16 14.23
C PHE A 118 -5.85 26.71 12.93
N ILE A 119 -6.86 25.82 13.05
CA ILE A 119 -7.61 25.35 11.89
C ILE A 119 -8.35 26.50 11.21
N ALA A 120 -9.00 27.39 11.99
CA ALA A 120 -9.75 28.52 11.44
C ALA A 120 -8.85 29.52 10.69
N GLN A 121 -7.64 29.76 11.18
CA GLN A 121 -6.68 30.66 10.55
C GLN A 121 -6.10 30.13 9.23
N LEU A 122 -5.89 28.81 9.13
CA LEU A 122 -5.28 28.19 7.97
C LEU A 122 -6.30 27.56 7.00
N SER A 123 -7.58 27.51 7.37
CA SER A 123 -8.64 27.02 6.49
C SER A 123 -9.13 28.14 5.57
N PRO A 124 -8.89 28.07 4.26
CA PRO A 124 -9.57 28.95 3.33
C PRO A 124 -11.06 28.61 3.26
N ALA A 125 -11.86 29.52 2.68
CA ALA A 125 -13.31 29.40 2.58
C ALA A 125 -13.81 28.12 1.81
N LYS A 126 -12.92 27.46 1.06
CA LYS A 126 -13.17 26.15 0.42
C LYS A 126 -12.08 25.17 0.82
N LYS A 127 -12.46 24.00 1.34
CA LYS A 127 -11.57 22.89 1.68
C LYS A 127 -11.14 22.13 0.42
N THR A 128 -10.05 22.54 -0.19
CA THR A 128 -9.44 21.83 -1.33
C THR A 128 -8.07 21.24 -0.95
N LYS A 129 -7.54 20.33 -1.76
CA LYS A 129 -6.16 19.81 -1.59
C LYS A 129 -5.14 20.96 -1.63
N GLU A 130 -5.37 21.93 -2.51
CA GLU A 130 -4.57 23.15 -2.64
C GLU A 130 -4.52 23.98 -1.36
N SER A 131 -5.58 23.95 -0.52
CA SER A 131 -5.62 24.65 0.77
C SER A 131 -4.69 24.06 1.81
N ASN A 132 -4.54 22.72 1.81
CA ASN A 132 -3.61 22.04 2.72
C ASN A 132 -2.15 22.26 2.30
N GLU A 133 -1.88 22.27 1.01
CA GLU A 133 -0.55 22.59 0.47
C GLU A 133 -0.16 24.06 0.75
N GLY A 134 -1.11 24.98 0.62
CA GLY A 134 -0.92 26.39 0.99
C GLY A 134 -0.57 26.59 2.48
N ALA A 135 -1.25 25.86 3.37
CA ALA A 135 -0.95 25.90 4.81
C ALA A 135 0.44 25.31 5.12
N LEU A 136 0.81 24.20 4.50
CA LEU A 136 2.15 23.62 4.63
C LEU A 136 3.21 24.57 4.09
N SER A 137 2.96 25.19 2.94
CA SER A 137 3.87 26.16 2.33
C SER A 137 4.10 27.38 3.23
N ALA A 138 3.04 27.91 3.88
CA ALA A 138 3.14 29.04 4.81
C ALA A 138 3.97 28.72 6.06
N LEU A 139 4.00 27.46 6.50
CA LEU A 139 4.76 27.02 7.68
C LEU A 139 6.16 26.51 7.32
N ASN A 140 6.44 26.32 6.01
CA ASN A 140 7.74 25.82 5.54
C ASN A 140 8.84 26.84 5.83
N GLY A 141 9.98 26.34 6.32
CA GLY A 141 11.09 27.17 6.74
C GLY A 141 10.97 27.81 8.13
N ILE A 142 9.77 27.72 8.79
CA ILE A 142 9.53 28.25 10.14
C ILE A 142 9.38 27.11 11.15
N LEU A 143 8.35 26.27 10.97
CA LEU A 143 8.02 25.14 11.85
C LEU A 143 8.12 23.80 11.13
N VAL A 144 8.11 23.81 9.82
CA VAL A 144 8.18 22.65 8.96
C VAL A 144 9.37 22.81 8.00
N TYR A 145 10.17 21.76 7.89
CA TYR A 145 11.19 21.65 6.84
C TYR A 145 10.79 20.51 5.93
N ARG A 146 10.39 20.83 4.70
CA ARG A 146 9.96 19.85 3.72
C ARG A 146 11.04 19.67 2.65
N ARG A 147 11.48 18.42 2.47
CA ARG A 147 12.34 18.01 1.37
C ARG A 147 11.53 17.09 0.45
N THR A 148 11.61 17.34 -0.83
CA THR A 148 10.96 16.53 -1.85
C THR A 148 12.02 15.86 -2.73
N LYS A 149 11.70 14.68 -3.25
CA LYS A 149 12.58 13.97 -4.19
C LYS A 149 12.72 14.69 -5.54
N SER A 150 11.86 15.65 -5.82
CA SER A 150 11.90 16.52 -7.02
C SER A 150 12.84 17.70 -6.89
N GLU A 151 13.42 17.95 -5.71
CA GLU A 151 14.44 18.99 -5.57
C GLU A 151 15.69 18.64 -6.40
N PRO A 152 16.28 19.60 -7.16
CA PRO A 152 17.33 19.31 -8.13
C PRO A 152 18.53 18.52 -7.55
N ASP A 153 18.96 18.91 -6.35
CA ASP A 153 20.09 18.28 -5.67
C ASP A 153 19.80 16.80 -5.28
N ILE A 154 18.53 16.48 -4.99
CA ILE A 154 18.11 15.12 -4.62
C ILE A 154 17.79 14.32 -5.87
N ALA A 155 17.11 14.94 -6.84
CA ALA A 155 16.75 14.30 -8.09
C ALA A 155 17.98 13.82 -8.87
N ALA A 156 19.10 14.57 -8.78
CA ALA A 156 20.36 14.18 -9.42
C ALA A 156 21.00 12.90 -8.84
N GLU A 157 20.64 12.52 -7.61
CA GLU A 157 21.14 11.31 -6.95
C GLU A 157 20.19 10.11 -7.10
N LEU A 158 19.01 10.31 -7.69
CA LEU A 158 18.01 9.26 -7.90
C LEU A 158 18.06 8.76 -9.35
N PRO A 159 17.84 7.45 -9.58
CA PRO A 159 17.70 6.93 -10.94
C PRO A 159 16.39 7.39 -11.58
N ASP A 160 16.30 7.21 -12.89
CA ASP A 160 15.03 7.38 -13.59
C ASP A 160 13.96 6.44 -13.04
N ARG A 161 12.70 6.90 -13.11
CA ARG A 161 11.53 6.12 -12.71
C ARG A 161 10.46 6.16 -13.79
N ILE A 162 9.94 4.98 -14.11
CA ILE A 162 8.82 4.79 -15.04
C ILE A 162 7.65 4.26 -14.22
N ASP A 163 6.51 4.95 -14.30
CA ASP A 163 5.26 4.53 -13.67
C ASP A 163 4.30 4.01 -14.76
N GLU A 164 4.02 2.72 -14.75
CA GLU A 164 3.11 2.06 -15.69
C GLU A 164 1.76 1.76 -15.01
N LEU A 165 0.68 1.89 -15.77
CA LEU A 165 -0.66 1.50 -15.37
C LEU A 165 -1.08 0.33 -16.25
N ASP A 166 -1.05 -0.85 -15.67
CA ASP A 166 -1.32 -2.11 -16.36
C ASP A 166 -2.81 -2.46 -16.23
N HIS A 167 -3.54 -2.42 -17.34
CA HIS A 167 -4.93 -2.80 -17.39
C HIS A 167 -5.04 -4.32 -17.57
N CYS A 168 -5.71 -4.99 -16.63
CA CYS A 168 -5.84 -6.44 -16.55
C CYS A 168 -7.29 -6.84 -16.80
N ALA A 169 -7.57 -7.59 -17.85
CA ALA A 169 -8.89 -8.12 -18.12
C ALA A 169 -9.32 -9.11 -17.03
N MET A 170 -10.58 -9.05 -16.59
CA MET A 170 -11.11 -10.04 -15.66
C MET A 170 -11.57 -11.29 -16.40
N THR A 171 -11.30 -12.47 -15.82
CA THR A 171 -11.85 -13.73 -16.32
C THR A 171 -13.37 -13.77 -16.17
N PRO A 172 -14.09 -14.61 -16.97
CA PRO A 172 -15.52 -14.82 -16.79
C PRO A 172 -15.90 -15.25 -15.36
N GLU A 173 -15.04 -16.04 -14.70
CA GLU A 173 -15.21 -16.42 -13.29
C GLU A 173 -15.16 -15.20 -12.37
N GLN A 174 -14.17 -14.33 -12.53
CA GLN A 174 -14.05 -13.10 -11.74
C GLN A 174 -15.26 -12.19 -11.93
N ILE A 175 -15.74 -12.03 -13.16
CA ILE A 175 -16.93 -11.21 -13.47
C ILE A 175 -18.16 -11.77 -12.78
N GLY A 176 -18.37 -13.09 -12.85
CA GLY A 176 -19.51 -13.76 -12.20
C GLY A 176 -19.49 -13.59 -10.68
N LEU A 177 -18.34 -13.81 -10.03
CA LEU A 177 -18.19 -13.60 -8.59
C LEU A 177 -18.37 -12.15 -8.19
N TYR A 178 -17.84 -11.21 -8.97
CA TYR A 178 -17.96 -9.79 -8.72
C TYR A 178 -19.43 -9.35 -8.74
N GLN A 179 -20.19 -9.80 -9.77
CA GLN A 179 -21.60 -9.48 -9.91
C GLN A 179 -22.43 -10.10 -8.78
N ALA A 180 -22.09 -11.32 -8.34
CA ALA A 180 -22.75 -11.96 -7.20
C ALA A 180 -22.63 -11.12 -5.92
N VAL A 181 -21.41 -10.65 -5.60
CA VAL A 181 -21.18 -9.78 -4.41
C VAL A 181 -21.96 -8.47 -4.51
N ILE A 182 -22.06 -7.87 -5.69
CA ILE A 182 -22.87 -6.65 -5.89
C ILE A 182 -24.36 -6.91 -5.68
N ASN A 183 -24.87 -8.05 -6.16
CA ASN A 183 -26.28 -8.43 -5.98
C ASN A 183 -26.60 -8.68 -4.50
N ASP A 184 -25.74 -9.39 -3.78
CA ASP A 184 -25.88 -9.65 -2.35
C ASP A 184 -25.85 -8.35 -1.55
N LEU A 185 -24.91 -7.45 -1.84
CA LEU A 185 -24.86 -6.12 -1.22
C LEU A 185 -26.13 -5.33 -1.46
N SER A 186 -26.69 -5.38 -2.68
CA SER A 186 -27.93 -4.69 -3.02
C SER A 186 -29.11 -5.22 -2.21
N ALA A 187 -29.20 -6.55 -2.02
CA ALA A 187 -30.23 -7.18 -1.21
C ALA A 187 -30.11 -6.82 0.28
N GLU A 188 -28.89 -6.90 0.84
CA GLU A 188 -28.63 -6.55 2.25
C GLU A 188 -28.89 -5.07 2.54
N THR A 189 -28.48 -4.19 1.63
CA THR A 189 -28.66 -2.75 1.82
C THR A 189 -30.10 -2.28 1.61
N ALA A 190 -30.90 -3.01 0.83
CA ALA A 190 -32.34 -2.76 0.70
C ALA A 190 -33.13 -3.08 1.99
N ALA A 191 -32.63 -4.05 2.77
CA ALA A 191 -33.24 -4.47 4.03
C ALA A 191 -32.80 -3.66 5.26
N ALA A 192 -31.71 -2.87 5.15
CA ALA A 192 -31.12 -2.15 6.27
C ALA A 192 -31.38 -0.63 6.17
N ASP A 193 -31.56 0.02 7.31
CA ASP A 193 -31.73 1.47 7.39
C ASP A 193 -30.47 2.20 6.89
N VAL A 194 -30.70 3.29 6.15
CA VAL A 194 -29.64 4.16 5.65
C VAL A 194 -28.81 4.71 6.82
N GLY A 195 -27.49 4.61 6.75
CA GLY A 195 -26.58 5.08 7.79
C GLY A 195 -26.39 4.15 8.99
N SER A 196 -27.10 3.02 9.05
CA SER A 196 -26.95 2.05 10.14
C SER A 196 -25.54 1.43 10.19
N PRO A 197 -25.04 1.04 11.39
CA PRO A 197 -23.75 0.35 11.51
C PRO A 197 -23.70 -0.97 10.72
N SER A 198 -24.81 -1.71 10.63
CA SER A 198 -24.92 -2.95 9.86
C SER A 198 -24.70 -2.68 8.37
N ARG A 199 -25.38 -1.68 7.80
CA ARG A 199 -25.23 -1.30 6.39
C ARG A 199 -23.79 -0.85 6.08
N LYS A 200 -23.17 -0.05 6.96
CA LYS A 200 -21.75 0.34 6.82
C LYS A 200 -20.82 -0.87 6.83
N GLY A 201 -21.09 -1.83 7.70
CA GLY A 201 -20.35 -3.08 7.78
C GLY A 201 -20.44 -3.89 6.48
N ALA A 202 -21.66 -4.05 5.94
CA ALA A 202 -21.92 -4.78 4.69
C ALA A 202 -21.16 -4.13 3.51
N VAL A 203 -21.22 -2.80 3.36
CA VAL A 203 -20.52 -2.09 2.29
C VAL A 203 -19.00 -2.25 2.41
N LEU A 204 -18.42 -2.17 3.61
CA LEU A 204 -16.98 -2.37 3.80
C LEU A 204 -16.53 -3.81 3.51
N ALA A 205 -17.37 -4.79 3.88
CA ALA A 205 -17.13 -6.20 3.56
C ALA A 205 -17.16 -6.43 2.04
N ALA A 206 -18.18 -5.89 1.36
CA ALA A 206 -18.30 -5.98 -0.09
C ALA A 206 -17.11 -5.34 -0.81
N ILE A 207 -16.68 -4.14 -0.42
CA ILE A 207 -15.46 -3.49 -0.98
C ILE A 207 -14.24 -4.42 -0.83
N THR A 208 -14.09 -5.06 0.31
CA THR A 208 -12.97 -5.98 0.54
C THR A 208 -13.07 -7.21 -0.36
N ALA A 209 -14.27 -7.81 -0.46
CA ALA A 209 -14.56 -8.95 -1.31
C ALA A 209 -14.30 -8.64 -2.80
N LEU A 210 -14.82 -7.50 -3.29
CA LEU A 210 -14.61 -7.06 -4.68
C LEU A 210 -13.13 -6.91 -5.02
N LYS A 211 -12.33 -6.32 -4.12
CA LYS A 211 -10.88 -6.20 -4.30
C LYS A 211 -10.17 -7.56 -4.29
N GLN A 212 -10.61 -8.48 -3.46
CA GLN A 212 -10.09 -9.83 -3.44
C GLN A 212 -10.40 -10.58 -4.74
N ILE A 213 -11.61 -10.41 -5.29
CA ILE A 213 -12.02 -11.00 -6.57
C ILE A 213 -11.19 -10.41 -7.72
N CYS A 214 -10.98 -9.09 -7.77
CA CYS A 214 -10.09 -8.46 -8.75
C CYS A 214 -8.67 -9.02 -8.70
N ASN A 215 -8.18 -9.41 -7.53
CA ASN A 215 -6.89 -10.05 -7.40
C ASN A 215 -6.90 -11.48 -7.95
N HIS A 216 -7.80 -12.31 -7.42
CA HIS A 216 -7.95 -13.71 -7.82
C HIS A 216 -9.14 -14.35 -7.10
N PRO A 217 -9.92 -15.28 -7.73
CA PRO A 217 -11.00 -16.02 -7.07
C PRO A 217 -10.57 -16.68 -5.75
N LEU A 218 -9.40 -17.31 -5.69
CA LEU A 218 -8.84 -17.93 -4.47
C LEU A 218 -8.46 -16.92 -3.35
N ASN A 219 -8.31 -15.65 -3.65
CA ASN A 219 -8.12 -14.64 -2.62
C ASN A 219 -9.44 -14.30 -1.92
N TYR A 220 -10.56 -14.40 -2.62
CA TYR A 220 -11.91 -14.21 -2.09
C TYR A 220 -12.43 -15.48 -1.41
N ASN A 221 -12.39 -16.62 -2.09
CA ASN A 221 -12.81 -17.91 -1.58
C ASN A 221 -11.58 -18.79 -1.25
N SER A 222 -11.06 -18.65 -0.04
CA SER A 222 -9.86 -19.36 0.41
C SER A 222 -10.07 -20.85 0.64
N ASP A 223 -11.32 -21.29 0.78
CA ASP A 223 -11.71 -22.65 1.12
C ASP A 223 -12.01 -23.51 -0.13
N ASP A 224 -11.85 -22.93 -1.32
CA ASP A 224 -11.95 -23.68 -2.58
C ASP A 224 -10.85 -24.75 -2.62
N GLU A 225 -11.26 -26.01 -2.59
CA GLU A 225 -10.36 -27.17 -2.63
C GLU A 225 -9.68 -27.33 -3.99
N ASN A 226 -10.24 -26.72 -5.04
CA ASN A 226 -9.63 -26.68 -6.36
C ASN A 226 -8.57 -25.59 -6.42
N LEU A 227 -7.35 -25.94 -5.99
CA LEU A 227 -6.23 -25.01 -5.76
C LEU A 227 -5.52 -24.56 -7.04
N GLU A 228 -6.07 -24.82 -8.21
CA GLU A 228 -5.48 -24.35 -9.46
C GLU A 228 -5.52 -22.81 -9.50
N ILE A 229 -4.32 -22.24 -9.51
CA ILE A 229 -4.14 -20.77 -9.49
C ILE A 229 -4.11 -20.23 -10.91
N HIS A 230 -3.53 -20.99 -11.83
CA HIS A 230 -3.27 -20.56 -13.21
C HIS A 230 -4.57 -20.30 -14.00
N GLY A 231 -4.54 -19.34 -14.94
CA GLY A 231 -5.66 -19.08 -15.87
C GLY A 231 -6.90 -18.42 -15.27
N ARG A 232 -6.97 -18.19 -13.96
CA ARG A 232 -8.17 -17.71 -13.27
C ARG A 232 -8.17 -16.21 -12.95
N SER A 233 -7.13 -15.47 -13.32
CA SER A 233 -7.02 -14.02 -13.01
C SER A 233 -6.20 -13.27 -14.05
N GLY A 234 -6.76 -12.19 -14.58
CA GLY A 234 -6.03 -11.33 -15.49
C GLY A 234 -4.85 -10.60 -14.86
N LYS A 235 -4.93 -10.27 -13.56
CA LYS A 235 -3.78 -9.71 -12.85
C LYS A 235 -2.65 -10.72 -12.70
N LEU A 236 -2.98 -11.98 -12.49
CA LEU A 236 -1.98 -13.04 -12.39
C LEU A 236 -1.32 -13.28 -13.75
N ALA A 237 -2.12 -13.30 -14.83
CA ALA A 237 -1.61 -13.39 -16.20
C ALA A 237 -0.60 -12.25 -16.47
N ARG A 238 -0.98 -11.00 -16.19
CA ARG A 238 -0.09 -9.85 -16.36
C ARG A 238 1.17 -9.92 -15.48
N LEU A 239 1.02 -10.37 -14.23
CA LEU A 239 2.18 -10.56 -13.36
C LEU A 239 3.16 -11.58 -13.94
N ASN A 240 2.68 -12.67 -14.54
CA ASN A 240 3.51 -13.67 -15.18
C ASN A 240 4.35 -13.08 -16.32
N GLU A 241 3.77 -12.25 -17.18
CA GLU A 241 4.50 -11.56 -18.26
C GLU A 241 5.60 -10.64 -17.69
N ILE A 242 5.29 -9.91 -16.61
CA ILE A 242 6.27 -9.04 -15.95
C ILE A 242 7.41 -9.88 -15.35
N VAL A 243 7.10 -11.00 -14.68
CA VAL A 243 8.09 -11.93 -14.12
C VAL A 243 9.00 -12.47 -15.21
N GLU A 244 8.46 -12.94 -16.33
CA GLU A 244 9.24 -13.44 -17.46
C GLU A 244 10.20 -12.36 -18.01
N THR A 245 9.71 -11.14 -18.17
CA THR A 245 10.54 -10.00 -18.61
C THR A 245 11.68 -9.71 -17.63
N VAL A 246 11.38 -9.68 -16.34
CA VAL A 246 12.35 -9.41 -15.26
C VAL A 246 13.42 -10.51 -15.20
N PHE A 247 13.00 -11.78 -15.33
CA PHE A 247 13.92 -12.91 -15.31
C PHE A 247 14.80 -12.96 -16.56
N ALA A 248 14.25 -12.66 -17.73
CA ALA A 248 15.01 -12.56 -18.97
C ALA A 248 16.07 -11.43 -18.94
N ALA A 249 15.81 -10.36 -18.18
CA ALA A 249 16.73 -9.25 -17.98
C ALA A 249 17.75 -9.49 -16.85
N ASP A 250 17.71 -10.63 -16.17
CA ASP A 250 18.51 -10.90 -14.96
C ASP A 250 18.31 -9.86 -13.86
N GLU A 251 17.07 -9.46 -13.65
CA GLU A 251 16.69 -8.40 -12.72
C GLU A 251 15.86 -8.96 -11.55
N ARG A 252 15.53 -8.08 -10.60
CA ARG A 252 14.75 -8.44 -9.41
C ARG A 252 13.57 -7.52 -9.24
N MET A 253 12.50 -8.10 -8.67
CA MET A 253 11.27 -7.38 -8.46
C MET A 253 10.69 -7.56 -7.06
N LEU A 254 9.92 -6.56 -6.66
CA LEU A 254 9.06 -6.60 -5.46
C LEU A 254 7.61 -6.65 -5.90
N VAL A 255 6.83 -7.51 -5.27
CA VAL A 255 5.38 -7.58 -5.49
C VAL A 255 4.68 -7.22 -4.18
N PHE A 256 3.96 -6.11 -4.18
CA PHE A 256 3.22 -5.65 -3.01
C PHE A 256 1.75 -6.02 -3.11
N THR A 257 1.21 -6.61 -2.05
CA THR A 257 -0.23 -6.88 -1.90
C THR A 257 -0.74 -6.43 -0.54
N HIS A 258 -2.00 -6.06 -0.46
CA HIS A 258 -2.65 -5.73 0.81
C HIS A 258 -3.00 -6.98 1.63
N PHE A 259 -3.23 -8.10 0.95
CA PHE A 259 -3.69 -9.35 1.53
C PHE A 259 -2.52 -10.30 1.78
N ALA A 260 -2.11 -10.46 3.05
CA ALA A 260 -0.95 -11.29 3.40
C ALA A 260 -1.13 -12.77 3.03
N SER A 261 -2.33 -13.33 3.25
CA SER A 261 -2.64 -14.72 2.86
C SER A 261 -2.55 -14.96 1.36
N TRP A 262 -3.00 -13.99 0.55
CA TRP A 262 -2.80 -14.03 -0.89
C TRP A 262 -1.31 -13.93 -1.25
N GLY A 263 -0.58 -13.06 -0.56
CA GLY A 263 0.87 -12.94 -0.76
C GLY A 263 1.63 -14.23 -0.52
N GLU A 264 1.24 -15.03 0.47
CA GLU A 264 1.84 -16.35 0.74
C GLU A 264 1.53 -17.35 -0.38
N ARG A 265 0.28 -17.40 -0.86
CA ARG A 265 -0.11 -18.25 -2.00
C ARG A 265 0.61 -17.83 -3.28
N LEU A 266 0.68 -16.54 -3.54
CA LEU A 266 1.37 -15.98 -4.70
C LEU A 266 2.87 -16.31 -4.67
N ALA A 267 3.52 -16.24 -3.51
CA ALA A 267 4.92 -16.62 -3.36
C ALA A 267 5.14 -18.13 -3.66
N GLY A 268 4.25 -19.00 -3.19
CA GLY A 268 4.28 -20.41 -3.53
C GLY A 268 4.16 -20.65 -5.03
N TYR A 269 3.15 -20.07 -5.65
CA TYR A 269 2.94 -20.14 -7.10
C TYR A 269 4.15 -19.65 -7.91
N LEU A 270 4.70 -18.49 -7.55
CA LEU A 270 5.86 -17.94 -8.24
C LEU A 270 7.13 -18.79 -8.02
N THR A 271 7.25 -19.47 -6.88
CA THR A 271 8.35 -20.41 -6.64
C THR A 271 8.29 -21.58 -7.64
N GLU A 272 7.12 -22.17 -7.83
CA GLU A 272 6.90 -23.27 -8.77
C GLU A 272 7.16 -22.82 -10.22
N ARG A 273 6.62 -21.67 -10.60
CA ARG A 273 6.75 -21.15 -11.96
C ARG A 273 8.19 -20.74 -12.33
N THR A 274 8.91 -20.10 -11.42
CA THR A 274 10.26 -19.56 -11.71
C THR A 274 11.38 -20.57 -11.40
N GLY A 275 11.08 -21.64 -10.69
CA GLY A 275 12.10 -22.56 -10.15
C GLY A 275 13.04 -21.89 -9.12
N THR A 276 12.69 -20.70 -8.65
CA THR A 276 13.48 -19.89 -7.72
C THR A 276 12.67 -19.66 -6.47
N GLU A 277 13.26 -19.86 -5.29
CA GLU A 277 12.57 -19.62 -4.02
C GLU A 277 12.09 -18.18 -3.91
N VAL A 278 10.78 -18.00 -3.78
CA VAL A 278 10.11 -16.72 -3.58
C VAL A 278 9.52 -16.69 -2.18
N ASN A 279 9.90 -15.70 -1.41
CA ASN A 279 9.45 -15.54 -0.03
C ASN A 279 8.37 -14.48 0.07
N CYS A 280 7.47 -14.58 1.08
CA CYS A 280 6.47 -13.58 1.41
C CYS A 280 6.81 -12.88 2.73
N TYR A 281 7.11 -11.58 2.66
CA TYR A 281 7.41 -10.73 3.81
C TYR A 281 6.11 -10.13 4.39
N HIS A 282 5.71 -10.54 5.58
CA HIS A 282 4.49 -10.04 6.23
C HIS A 282 4.65 -9.89 7.75
N GLY A 283 3.68 -9.21 8.38
CA GLY A 283 3.73 -8.87 9.80
C GLY A 283 3.66 -10.06 10.78
N GLY A 284 3.16 -11.22 10.35
CA GLY A 284 3.08 -12.45 11.14
C GLY A 284 4.43 -13.13 11.38
N LEU A 285 5.43 -12.80 10.58
CA LEU A 285 6.78 -13.38 10.72
C LEU A 285 7.55 -12.80 11.89
N SER A 286 8.40 -13.62 12.50
CA SER A 286 9.36 -13.14 13.50
C SER A 286 10.32 -12.11 12.90
N ARG A 287 10.85 -11.21 13.73
CA ARG A 287 11.82 -10.21 13.25
C ARG A 287 13.04 -10.85 12.61
N GLY A 288 13.60 -11.91 13.22
CA GLY A 288 14.77 -12.59 12.67
C GLY A 288 14.52 -13.26 11.32
N ALA A 289 13.30 -13.79 11.09
CA ALA A 289 12.93 -14.33 9.78
C ALA A 289 12.85 -13.20 8.72
N ARG A 290 12.23 -12.09 9.08
CA ARG A 290 12.13 -10.91 8.21
C ARG A 290 13.49 -10.32 7.84
N ASP A 291 14.40 -10.19 8.81
CA ASP A 291 15.75 -9.66 8.59
C ASP A 291 16.55 -10.59 7.65
N ARG A 292 16.44 -11.92 7.81
CA ARG A 292 17.07 -12.89 6.90
C ARG A 292 16.54 -12.83 5.47
N MET A 293 15.21 -12.78 5.28
CA MET A 293 14.61 -12.65 3.95
C MET A 293 15.12 -11.42 3.20
N VAL A 294 15.24 -10.29 3.88
CA VAL A 294 15.77 -9.07 3.28
C VAL A 294 17.24 -9.24 2.92
N GLU A 295 18.06 -9.80 3.80
CA GLU A 295 19.48 -10.03 3.58
C GLU A 295 19.69 -11.01 2.41
N GLU A 296 18.97 -12.12 2.36
CA GLU A 296 19.00 -13.08 1.26
C GLU A 296 18.58 -12.45 -0.06
N PHE A 297 17.48 -11.70 -0.08
CA PHE A 297 17.03 -11.02 -1.29
C PHE A 297 18.05 -9.98 -1.79
N GLN A 298 18.70 -9.26 -0.89
CA GLN A 298 19.69 -8.23 -1.24
C GLN A 298 21.04 -8.83 -1.71
N SER A 299 21.48 -9.95 -1.14
CA SER A 299 22.80 -10.55 -1.37
C SER A 299 22.82 -11.63 -2.46
N ARG A 300 21.67 -12.23 -2.78
CA ARG A 300 21.56 -13.27 -3.81
C ARG A 300 21.97 -12.72 -5.17
N GLU A 301 22.67 -13.51 -5.99
CA GLU A 301 22.92 -13.22 -7.39
C GLU A 301 21.78 -13.74 -8.27
N GLY A 302 21.62 -13.16 -9.46
CA GLY A 302 20.60 -13.54 -10.44
C GLY A 302 19.21 -12.93 -10.19
N PRO A 303 18.23 -13.30 -11.03
CA PRO A 303 16.87 -12.77 -10.95
C PRO A 303 16.16 -13.26 -9.69
N GLY A 304 15.11 -12.53 -9.28
CA GLY A 304 14.38 -12.94 -8.09
C GLY A 304 13.16 -12.06 -7.80
N VAL A 305 12.24 -12.65 -7.04
CA VAL A 305 11.02 -11.99 -6.58
C VAL A 305 10.96 -12.02 -5.06
N LEU A 306 10.49 -10.93 -4.47
CA LEU A 306 10.08 -10.89 -3.07
C LEU A 306 8.66 -10.33 -2.99
N VAL A 307 7.75 -11.10 -2.42
CA VAL A 307 6.37 -10.67 -2.17
C VAL A 307 6.31 -10.00 -0.80
N LEU A 308 5.62 -8.86 -0.70
CA LEU A 308 5.51 -8.11 0.54
C LEU A 308 4.06 -7.71 0.81
N SER A 309 3.62 -7.85 2.05
CA SER A 309 2.39 -7.20 2.44
C SER A 309 2.63 -5.68 2.60
N LEU A 310 1.75 -4.84 2.04
CA LEU A 310 1.85 -3.38 2.10
C LEU A 310 2.01 -2.84 3.53
N LYS A 311 1.32 -3.45 4.50
CA LYS A 311 1.43 -3.05 5.92
C LYS A 311 2.81 -3.33 6.51
N ALA A 312 3.45 -4.43 6.14
CA ALA A 312 4.76 -4.81 6.67
C ALA A 312 5.90 -4.16 5.85
N GLY A 313 5.73 -4.02 4.56
CA GLY A 313 6.68 -3.34 3.66
C GLY A 313 6.83 -1.84 3.93
N GLY A 314 5.87 -1.22 4.64
CA GLY A 314 5.92 0.19 5.06
C GLY A 314 7.02 0.52 6.09
N THR A 315 7.70 -0.46 6.67
CA THR A 315 8.68 -0.25 7.74
C THR A 315 10.12 -0.17 7.24
N GLY A 316 10.62 1.02 6.88
CA GLY A 316 12.05 1.36 6.80
C GLY A 316 13.00 0.42 6.01
N LEU A 317 12.47 -0.50 5.19
CA LEU A 317 13.28 -1.42 4.41
C LEU A 317 14.07 -0.71 3.32
N ASN A 318 15.27 -1.18 3.06
CA ASN A 318 16.08 -0.79 1.92
C ASN A 318 16.20 -2.00 0.98
N LEU A 319 15.59 -1.92 -0.21
CA LEU A 319 15.46 -3.04 -1.15
C LEU A 319 15.97 -2.64 -2.56
N THR A 320 17.13 -1.99 -2.59
CA THR A 320 17.74 -1.46 -3.82
C THR A 320 18.28 -2.53 -4.78
N ALA A 321 18.27 -3.80 -4.40
CA ALA A 321 18.57 -4.88 -5.32
C ALA A 321 17.49 -5.08 -6.39
N ALA A 322 16.25 -4.64 -6.12
CA ALA A 322 15.16 -4.68 -7.09
C ALA A 322 15.20 -3.44 -8.00
N SER A 323 14.83 -3.61 -9.26
CA SER A 323 14.58 -2.55 -10.24
C SER A 323 13.11 -2.45 -10.63
N HIS A 324 12.29 -3.48 -10.32
CA HIS A 324 10.87 -3.50 -10.59
C HIS A 324 10.04 -3.54 -9.30
N VAL A 325 8.93 -2.82 -9.31
CA VAL A 325 7.94 -2.79 -8.23
C VAL A 325 6.58 -3.06 -8.84
N VAL A 326 5.88 -4.08 -8.36
CA VAL A 326 4.50 -4.36 -8.75
C VAL A 326 3.57 -4.07 -7.58
N LEU A 327 2.65 -3.14 -7.77
CA LEU A 327 1.52 -2.93 -6.89
C LEU A 327 0.37 -3.80 -7.41
N TYR A 328 0.26 -5.02 -6.87
CA TYR A 328 -0.67 -6.04 -7.32
C TYR A 328 -2.14 -5.67 -7.06
N ASP A 329 -2.38 -5.02 -5.92
CA ASP A 329 -3.67 -4.42 -5.60
C ASP A 329 -3.52 -2.95 -5.19
N ARG A 330 -4.52 -2.15 -5.51
CA ARG A 330 -4.56 -0.72 -5.21
C ARG A 330 -5.22 -0.47 -3.86
N TRP A 331 -4.80 0.59 -3.19
CA TRP A 331 -5.41 1.01 -1.93
C TRP A 331 -5.69 2.51 -1.91
N TRP A 332 -6.69 2.91 -1.12
CA TRP A 332 -7.17 4.29 -1.03
C TRP A 332 -6.14 5.31 -0.52
N ASN A 333 -5.08 4.87 0.13
CA ASN A 333 -4.05 5.75 0.66
C ASN A 333 -2.81 5.75 -0.24
N PRO A 334 -2.62 6.78 -1.08
CA PRO A 334 -1.48 6.87 -1.99
C PRO A 334 -0.14 6.88 -1.25
N ALA A 335 -0.10 7.39 -0.01
CA ALA A 335 1.13 7.44 0.76
C ALA A 335 1.72 6.06 1.08
N VAL A 336 0.88 5.04 1.22
CA VAL A 336 1.34 3.65 1.44
C VAL A 336 1.98 3.10 0.18
N GLU A 337 1.42 3.39 -0.98
CA GLU A 337 1.98 3.00 -2.28
C GLU A 337 3.29 3.76 -2.58
N ASP A 338 3.33 5.05 -2.27
CA ASP A 338 4.56 5.85 -2.38
C ASP A 338 5.65 5.29 -1.48
N GLN A 339 5.32 4.93 -0.23
CA GLN A 339 6.27 4.28 0.66
C GLN A 339 6.79 2.94 0.10
N ALA A 340 5.93 2.13 -0.52
CA ALA A 340 6.34 0.87 -1.14
C ALA A 340 7.34 1.11 -2.29
N ARG A 341 7.05 2.04 -3.20
CA ARG A 341 7.95 2.44 -4.30
C ARG A 341 9.27 2.98 -3.77
N ASP A 342 9.23 3.77 -2.71
CA ASP A 342 10.40 4.39 -2.07
C ASP A 342 11.35 3.40 -1.39
N ARG A 343 10.99 2.12 -1.29
CA ARG A 343 11.90 1.04 -0.86
C ARG A 343 12.95 0.72 -1.91
N VAL A 344 12.61 0.91 -3.19
CA VAL A 344 13.45 0.66 -4.35
C VAL A 344 14.01 1.96 -4.93
N TRP A 345 13.14 2.95 -5.16
CA TRP A 345 13.51 4.24 -5.73
C TRP A 345 14.08 5.17 -4.68
N ARG A 346 15.36 5.02 -4.43
CA ARG A 346 16.08 5.79 -3.41
C ARG A 346 17.57 5.90 -3.73
N ILE A 347 18.26 6.80 -3.05
CA ILE A 347 19.71 7.00 -3.15
C ILE A 347 20.44 5.66 -2.95
N GLY A 348 21.34 5.34 -3.90
CA GLY A 348 22.06 4.06 -3.96
C GLY A 348 21.49 3.05 -4.93
N GLN A 349 20.34 3.31 -5.55
CA GLN A 349 19.82 2.59 -6.70
C GLN A 349 20.50 3.12 -7.96
N THR A 350 20.98 2.21 -8.83
CA THR A 350 21.72 2.57 -10.06
C THR A 350 20.95 2.23 -11.35
N LYS A 351 19.87 1.42 -11.22
CA LYS A 351 19.03 1.04 -12.36
C LYS A 351 17.78 1.90 -12.42
N THR A 352 17.23 2.11 -13.61
CA THR A 352 15.89 2.68 -13.78
C THR A 352 14.88 1.83 -13.01
N VAL A 353 14.01 2.47 -12.23
CA VAL A 353 12.97 1.76 -11.47
C VAL A 353 11.67 1.80 -12.25
N ILE A 354 11.12 0.62 -12.56
CA ILE A 354 9.84 0.46 -13.23
C ILE A 354 8.79 0.07 -12.19
N CYS A 355 7.72 0.85 -12.12
CA CYS A 355 6.65 0.63 -11.16
C CYS A 355 5.35 0.30 -11.88
N HIS A 356 4.93 -0.97 -11.82
CA HIS A 356 3.70 -1.50 -12.37
C HIS A 356 2.54 -1.38 -11.40
N ARG A 357 1.40 -0.88 -11.85
CA ARG A 357 0.17 -0.77 -11.09
C ARG A 357 -0.92 -1.55 -11.78
N LEU A 358 -1.27 -2.73 -11.23
CA LEU A 358 -2.26 -3.61 -11.82
C LEU A 358 -3.67 -3.15 -11.44
N ILE A 359 -4.53 -2.93 -12.43
CA ILE A 359 -5.94 -2.58 -12.22
C ILE A 359 -6.83 -3.40 -13.15
N CYS A 360 -8.03 -3.72 -12.67
CA CYS A 360 -9.10 -4.27 -13.49
C CYS A 360 -10.02 -3.09 -13.91
N PRO A 361 -10.05 -2.71 -15.19
CA PRO A 361 -10.94 -1.65 -15.67
C PRO A 361 -12.41 -2.00 -15.43
N GLY A 362 -13.26 -0.99 -15.30
CA GLY A 362 -14.70 -1.16 -15.04
C GLY A 362 -15.04 -1.65 -13.63
N THR A 363 -14.08 -1.68 -12.70
CA THR A 363 -14.23 -2.24 -11.35
C THR A 363 -13.87 -1.23 -10.25
N ILE A 364 -13.94 -1.71 -9.00
CA ILE A 364 -13.48 -0.96 -7.82
C ILE A 364 -12.02 -0.51 -7.93
N ASP A 365 -11.15 -1.26 -8.62
CA ASP A 365 -9.74 -0.90 -8.77
C ASP A 365 -9.57 0.40 -9.58
N GLU A 366 -10.32 0.55 -10.66
CA GLU A 366 -10.31 1.79 -11.44
C GLU A 366 -10.85 2.97 -10.63
N ARG A 367 -11.92 2.76 -9.84
CA ARG A 367 -12.44 3.80 -8.95
C ARG A 367 -11.40 4.26 -7.92
N VAL A 368 -10.61 3.32 -7.39
CA VAL A 368 -9.48 3.64 -6.51
C VAL A 368 -8.42 4.45 -7.25
N GLU A 369 -8.05 4.05 -8.47
CA GLU A 369 -7.09 4.77 -9.30
C GLU A 369 -7.52 6.22 -9.58
N GLU A 370 -8.77 6.43 -9.98
CA GLU A 370 -9.32 7.76 -10.23
C GLU A 370 -9.23 8.68 -9.00
N VAL A 371 -9.52 8.13 -7.82
CA VAL A 371 -9.44 8.88 -6.55
C VAL A 371 -7.99 9.18 -6.17
N VAL A 372 -7.11 8.19 -6.27
CA VAL A 372 -5.69 8.33 -5.91
C VAL A 372 -4.97 9.28 -6.86
N SER A 373 -5.29 9.24 -8.16
CA SER A 373 -4.72 10.14 -9.18
C SER A 373 -5.29 11.56 -9.11
N GLY A 374 -6.29 11.82 -8.28
CA GLY A 374 -6.96 13.12 -8.15
C GLY A 374 -7.87 13.49 -9.32
N LYS A 375 -8.18 12.52 -10.21
CA LYS A 375 -9.09 12.72 -11.34
C LYS A 375 -10.56 12.85 -10.90
N ARG A 376 -10.91 12.35 -9.73
CA ARG A 376 -12.22 12.53 -9.10
C ARG A 376 -12.10 13.27 -7.78
N GLU A 377 -12.96 14.27 -7.56
CA GLU A 377 -13.06 14.92 -6.26
C GLU A 377 -13.57 13.90 -5.22
N ILE A 378 -12.85 13.82 -4.09
CA ILE A 378 -13.12 12.91 -2.97
C ILE A 378 -14.56 13.08 -2.42
N ALA A 379 -15.21 14.20 -2.70
CA ALA A 379 -16.55 14.53 -2.18
C ALA A 379 -17.69 13.65 -2.72
N ASN A 380 -17.49 12.95 -3.85
CA ASN A 380 -18.56 12.20 -4.52
C ASN A 380 -18.39 10.68 -4.46
N ILE A 381 -17.37 10.15 -3.77
CA ILE A 381 -17.09 8.73 -3.75
C ILE A 381 -16.91 8.22 -2.34
N VAL A 382 -17.51 7.08 -2.13
CA VAL A 382 -17.45 6.13 -1.03
C VAL A 382 -16.03 5.92 -0.52
N LEU A 383 -15.50 6.84 0.27
CA LEU A 383 -14.25 6.65 0.98
C LEU A 383 -14.49 6.52 2.49
N PRO A 384 -13.79 5.59 3.17
CA PRO A 384 -13.97 5.36 4.60
C PRO A 384 -13.56 6.52 5.53
N LYS A 385 -13.36 7.73 5.01
CA LYS A 385 -12.94 8.87 5.83
C LYS A 385 -14.07 9.60 6.55
N SER A 386 -15.30 9.35 6.19
CA SER A 386 -16.45 9.96 6.84
C SER A 386 -17.65 9.02 6.82
N SER A 387 -18.60 9.27 7.67
CA SER A 387 -19.88 8.60 7.89
C SER A 387 -20.73 8.28 6.65
N SER A 388 -20.28 8.56 5.43
CA SER A 388 -21.13 8.67 4.26
C SER A 388 -21.30 7.41 3.39
N VAL A 389 -20.46 6.36 3.56
CA VAL A 389 -20.59 5.16 2.71
C VAL A 389 -21.88 4.39 2.96
N GLY A 390 -22.31 4.33 4.21
CA GLY A 390 -23.58 3.73 4.58
C GLY A 390 -24.80 4.61 4.30
N ASP A 391 -24.57 5.87 3.91
CA ASP A 391 -25.61 6.86 3.64
C ASP A 391 -26.01 6.88 2.14
N LEU A 392 -25.26 6.17 1.27
CA LEU A 392 -25.58 6.05 -0.16
C LEU A 392 -26.81 5.16 -0.37
N ASP A 393 -27.66 5.54 -1.30
CA ASP A 393 -28.76 4.69 -1.75
C ASP A 393 -28.26 3.52 -2.62
N SER A 394 -29.13 2.57 -2.95
CA SER A 394 -28.74 1.37 -3.71
C SER A 394 -28.23 1.71 -5.13
N ALA A 395 -28.81 2.73 -5.78
CA ALA A 395 -28.39 3.16 -7.11
C ALA A 395 -27.01 3.81 -7.07
N GLN A 396 -26.73 4.61 -6.03
CA GLN A 396 -25.42 5.21 -5.80
C GLN A 396 -24.36 4.17 -5.48
N LEU A 397 -24.69 3.13 -4.71
CA LEU A 397 -23.81 2.00 -4.43
C LEU A 397 -23.49 1.21 -5.71
N GLN A 398 -24.51 0.93 -6.52
CA GLN A 398 -24.36 0.28 -7.82
C GLN A 398 -23.44 1.08 -8.75
N ALA A 399 -23.65 2.39 -8.84
CA ALA A 399 -22.81 3.28 -9.66
C ALA A 399 -21.36 3.39 -9.15
N ALA A 400 -21.17 3.26 -7.82
CA ALA A 400 -19.83 3.39 -7.21
C ALA A 400 -19.04 2.09 -7.21
N LEU A 401 -19.69 0.94 -7.08
CA LEU A 401 -19.05 -0.37 -6.88
C LEU A 401 -19.39 -1.38 -7.98
N GLY A 402 -20.45 -1.15 -8.77
CA GLY A 402 -20.88 -2.04 -9.84
C GLY A 402 -19.85 -2.14 -10.97
N LEU A 403 -20.00 -3.19 -11.75
CA LEU A 403 -19.24 -3.35 -13.01
C LEU A 403 -19.69 -2.28 -14.01
N ASP A 404 -18.74 -1.76 -14.74
CA ASP A 404 -18.99 -0.91 -15.93
C ASP A 404 -18.70 -1.74 -17.18
N PRO A 405 -19.73 -2.26 -17.87
CA PRO A 405 -19.54 -3.15 -19.01
C PRO A 405 -18.77 -2.51 -20.16
N ASP A 406 -18.89 -1.18 -20.33
CA ASP A 406 -18.24 -0.45 -21.42
C ASP A 406 -16.72 -0.30 -21.20
N MET A 407 -16.26 -0.53 -19.97
CA MET A 407 -14.86 -0.40 -19.58
C MET A 407 -14.16 -1.75 -19.38
N LEU A 408 -14.91 -2.87 -19.40
CA LEU A 408 -14.31 -4.20 -19.29
C LEU A 408 -13.48 -4.49 -20.55
N LEU A 409 -12.30 -5.08 -20.32
CA LEU A 409 -11.46 -5.61 -21.39
C LEU A 409 -11.84 -7.06 -21.69
N ASP A 410 -11.73 -7.46 -22.96
CA ASP A 410 -11.82 -8.85 -23.34
C ASP A 410 -10.66 -9.64 -22.71
N TYR A 411 -10.99 -10.78 -22.10
CA TYR A 411 -10.00 -11.67 -21.54
C TYR A 411 -9.52 -12.63 -22.61
N GLU A 412 -8.23 -12.57 -22.92
CA GLU A 412 -7.58 -13.55 -23.79
C GLU A 412 -6.97 -14.64 -22.90
N GLU A 413 -7.34 -15.91 -23.12
CA GLU A 413 -6.72 -17.04 -22.45
C GLU A 413 -5.26 -17.16 -22.89
N ILE A 414 -4.34 -17.05 -21.94
CA ILE A 414 -2.93 -17.33 -22.20
C ILE A 414 -2.75 -18.84 -22.10
N PRO A 415 -2.21 -19.53 -23.12
CA PRO A 415 -1.95 -20.97 -23.07
C PRO A 415 -1.06 -21.35 -21.89
N ASP A 416 -1.37 -22.47 -21.24
CA ASP A 416 -0.66 -22.95 -20.05
C ASP A 416 0.81 -23.34 -20.32
N ASP A 417 1.15 -23.61 -21.57
CA ASP A 417 2.46 -24.09 -22.00
C ASP A 417 2.90 -23.33 -23.26
N PRO A 418 4.01 -22.55 -23.21
CA PRO A 418 4.55 -21.91 -24.38
C PRO A 418 4.99 -22.90 -25.48
N ASP A 419 5.23 -24.17 -25.14
CA ASP A 419 5.57 -25.22 -26.12
C ASP A 419 4.32 -25.78 -26.82
N ASN A 420 3.09 -25.46 -26.38
CA ASN A 420 1.83 -25.86 -27.02
C ASN A 420 1.26 -24.76 -27.95
N ALA A 421 1.94 -23.64 -28.08
CA ALA A 421 1.54 -22.56 -29.00
C ALA A 421 1.74 -22.93 -30.48
N ASP A 422 2.44 -24.02 -30.81
CA ASP A 422 2.69 -24.48 -32.18
C ASP A 422 1.58 -25.38 -32.73
N GLU A 423 0.51 -25.70 -31.98
CA GLU A 423 -0.65 -26.45 -32.49
C GLU A 423 -1.81 -25.59 -33.01
N LEU A 424 -1.66 -24.27 -33.00
CA LEU A 424 -2.57 -23.41 -33.72
C LEU A 424 -2.24 -23.54 -35.21
N ASP A 425 -3.11 -24.25 -35.94
CA ASP A 425 -3.03 -24.56 -37.35
C ASP A 425 -2.59 -23.34 -38.19
N PRO A 426 -1.36 -23.31 -38.73
CA PRO A 426 -0.88 -22.18 -39.50
C PRO A 426 -1.58 -22.00 -40.85
N ASP A 427 -2.53 -22.90 -41.19
CA ASP A 427 -3.29 -22.88 -42.46
C ASP A 427 -4.72 -22.35 -42.31
N ALA A 428 -5.12 -21.79 -41.18
CA ALA A 428 -6.39 -21.06 -41.09
C ALA A 428 -6.30 -19.75 -41.89
N ASN A 429 -6.54 -19.84 -43.18
CA ASN A 429 -6.57 -18.71 -44.08
C ASN A 429 -7.83 -17.84 -43.84
N PRO A 430 -7.72 -16.59 -43.35
CA PRO A 430 -8.86 -15.72 -43.10
C PRO A 430 -9.58 -15.24 -44.39
N ASP A 431 -9.09 -15.58 -45.62
CA ASP A 431 -9.63 -15.13 -46.92
C ASP A 431 -10.34 -16.23 -47.72
N ALA A 432 -10.88 -17.29 -47.05
CA ALA A 432 -11.70 -18.25 -47.77
C ALA A 432 -13.08 -17.69 -48.04
N ASP A 433 -13.27 -17.21 -49.29
CA ASP A 433 -14.56 -16.82 -49.88
C ASP A 433 -15.60 -17.96 -49.72
N PRO A 434 -16.84 -17.67 -49.34
CA PRO A 434 -17.90 -18.69 -49.28
C PRO A 434 -18.20 -19.26 -50.65
N ALA A 435 -18.12 -20.57 -50.76
CA ALA A 435 -18.46 -21.28 -52.00
C ALA A 435 -19.88 -20.95 -52.48
N PRO A 436 -20.12 -20.84 -53.80
CA PRO A 436 -21.42 -20.50 -54.34
C PRO A 436 -22.42 -21.66 -54.13
N GLU A 437 -23.61 -21.33 -53.65
CA GLU A 437 -24.76 -22.23 -53.59
C GLU A 437 -25.10 -22.79 -54.98
N LEU A 438 -24.99 -24.09 -55.13
CA LEU A 438 -25.54 -24.80 -56.28
C LEU A 438 -27.06 -24.89 -56.16
N ALA A 439 -27.75 -24.08 -56.94
CA ALA A 439 -29.20 -24.15 -57.13
C ALA A 439 -29.56 -25.51 -57.73
N GLY A 440 -30.33 -26.31 -56.99
CA GLY A 440 -30.88 -27.56 -57.46
C GLY A 440 -31.95 -27.32 -58.54
N ALA A 441 -31.85 -28.03 -59.65
CA ALA A 441 -32.91 -28.17 -60.58
C ALA A 441 -33.64 -29.49 -60.35
N SER A 442 -34.94 -29.38 -60.22
CA SER A 442 -35.91 -30.43 -60.19
C SER A 442 -36.02 -31.16 -61.56
N ALA A 443 -36.17 -32.43 -61.53
CA ALA A 443 -37.07 -33.23 -62.38
C ALA A 443 -37.48 -34.50 -61.66
#